data_5642c4245db1b7aa7273dac759585742
#
_entry.id   5642c4245db1b7aa7273dac759585742
#
_cell.length_a   1.000
_cell.length_b   1.000
_cell.length_c   1.000
_cell.angle_alpha   90.00
_cell.angle_beta   90.00
_cell.angle_gamma   90.00
#
_symmetry.space_group_name_H-M   'P 1'
#
loop_
_entity.id
_entity.type
_entity.pdbx_description
1 polymer ?
#
loop_
_entity_poly.entity_id
_entity_poly.type
_entity_poly.pdbx_seq_one_letter_code
_entity_poly.pdbx_strand_id
1 'polypeptide(L)'
;MTIAIRIALCLLLALAPLDAWAQSDDKAMMIVSDDAEMAAAIEKARSGLDEFLALSDAPLPGTDKFKLKVMIVDGNATEHFWVIPFKRTDTGLVGILANEPEIVRNVVLGQNIEFTRDDISDWGYTKNGHQVGSFTVCVMLKKMSKEEADNLRSAYGFDC
;
A
#
# COMPACT_ATOMS: atom_id res chain seq x y z
N MET A 1 -4.61 -76.79 -31.81
CA MET A 1 -5.52 -75.67 -32.22
C MET A 1 -5.80 -74.86 -30.98
N THR A 2 -4.96 -73.88 -30.70
CA THR A 2 -4.90 -73.09 -29.42
C THR A 2 -5.28 -71.63 -29.75
N ILE A 3 -6.42 -71.23 -29.26
CA ILE A 3 -6.96 -69.85 -29.43
C ILE A 3 -6.32 -68.96 -28.34
N ALA A 4 -5.51 -67.99 -28.77
CA ALA A 4 -4.98 -66.97 -27.89
C ALA A 4 -5.96 -65.81 -27.73
N ILE A 5 -6.47 -65.59 -26.53
CA ILE A 5 -7.30 -64.48 -26.16
C ILE A 5 -6.38 -63.28 -25.84
N ARG A 6 -6.45 -62.24 -26.64
CA ARG A 6 -5.77 -60.96 -26.37
C ARG A 6 -6.71 -60.09 -25.51
N ILE A 7 -6.32 -59.88 -24.25
CA ILE A 7 -6.98 -58.92 -23.36
C ILE A 7 -6.41 -57.55 -23.67
N ALA A 8 -7.20 -56.67 -24.19
CA ALA A 8 -6.88 -55.24 -24.39
C ALA A 8 -7.12 -54.50 -23.07
N LEU A 9 -6.04 -54.07 -22.44
CA LEU A 9 -6.09 -53.27 -21.24
C LEU A 9 -6.28 -51.79 -21.64
N CYS A 10 -7.53 -51.30 -21.53
CA CYS A 10 -7.83 -49.86 -21.69
C CYS A 10 -7.31 -49.09 -20.48
N LEU A 11 -6.22 -48.34 -20.67
CA LEU A 11 -5.74 -47.37 -19.70
C LEU A 11 -6.64 -46.14 -19.76
N LEU A 12 -7.53 -46.01 -18.79
CA LEU A 12 -8.28 -44.75 -18.54
C LEU A 12 -7.30 -43.77 -17.88
N LEU A 13 -6.77 -42.81 -18.68
CA LEU A 13 -6.13 -41.62 -18.15
C LEU A 13 -7.22 -40.75 -17.51
N ALA A 14 -7.27 -40.73 -16.19
CA ALA A 14 -8.02 -39.74 -15.45
C ALA A 14 -7.31 -38.36 -15.61
N LEU A 15 -7.89 -37.47 -16.43
CA LEU A 15 -7.54 -36.06 -16.41
C LEU A 15 -8.04 -35.49 -15.08
N ALA A 16 -7.12 -35.27 -14.15
CA ALA A 16 -7.37 -34.42 -12.99
C ALA A 16 -7.63 -33.00 -13.47
N PRO A 17 -8.67 -32.30 -12.98
CA PRO A 17 -8.80 -30.88 -13.23
C PRO A 17 -7.61 -30.19 -12.58
N LEU A 18 -6.87 -29.40 -13.38
CA LEU A 18 -5.95 -28.41 -12.88
C LEU A 18 -6.80 -27.38 -12.14
N ASP A 19 -6.76 -27.44 -10.81
CA ASP A 19 -7.29 -26.38 -9.96
C ASP A 19 -6.61 -25.09 -10.41
N ALA A 20 -7.37 -24.26 -11.10
CA ALA A 20 -6.99 -22.89 -11.39
C ALA A 20 -6.78 -22.23 -10.02
N TRP A 21 -5.52 -22.02 -9.66
CA TRP A 21 -5.15 -21.14 -8.57
C TRP A 21 -5.79 -19.80 -8.93
N ALA A 22 -6.80 -19.42 -8.17
CA ALA A 22 -7.35 -18.09 -8.21
C ALA A 22 -6.18 -17.16 -7.87
N GLN A 23 -5.64 -16.53 -8.91
CA GLN A 23 -4.83 -15.34 -8.72
C GLN A 23 -5.75 -14.36 -8.02
N SER A 24 -5.49 -14.10 -6.74
CA SER A 24 -5.98 -12.91 -6.08
C SER A 24 -5.49 -11.76 -6.95
N ASP A 25 -6.44 -11.16 -7.68
CA ASP A 25 -6.26 -9.87 -8.31
C ASP A 25 -6.06 -8.86 -7.16
N ASP A 26 -4.86 -8.81 -6.61
CA ASP A 26 -4.32 -7.64 -5.95
C ASP A 26 -4.13 -6.58 -7.03
N LYS A 27 -5.26 -6.09 -7.52
CA LYS A 27 -5.29 -4.85 -8.27
C LYS A 27 -4.81 -3.77 -7.32
N ALA A 28 -3.50 -3.51 -7.36
CA ALA A 28 -2.99 -2.21 -6.96
C ALA A 28 -3.87 -1.19 -7.65
N MET A 29 -4.72 -0.53 -6.89
CA MET A 29 -5.69 0.41 -7.43
C MET A 29 -4.88 1.59 -7.92
N MET A 30 -4.55 1.59 -9.24
CA MET A 30 -3.91 2.73 -9.88
C MET A 30 -4.79 3.94 -9.59
N ILE A 31 -4.30 4.80 -8.71
CA ILE A 31 -4.94 6.06 -8.40
C ILE A 31 -4.73 6.92 -9.64
N VAL A 32 -5.78 7.05 -10.43
CA VAL A 32 -5.78 7.96 -11.57
C VAL A 32 -5.58 9.37 -11.00
N SER A 33 -4.55 10.07 -11.46
CA SER A 33 -4.20 11.42 -11.01
C SER A 33 -5.32 12.46 -11.18
N ASP A 34 -6.38 12.11 -11.90
CA ASP A 34 -7.55 12.95 -12.15
C ASP A 34 -8.69 12.76 -11.14
N ASP A 35 -8.46 12.01 -10.07
CA ASP A 35 -9.47 11.82 -9.02
C ASP A 35 -9.53 13.03 -8.09
N ALA A 36 -10.57 13.81 -8.20
CA ALA A 36 -10.78 15.02 -7.40
C ALA A 36 -10.81 14.75 -5.88
N GLU A 37 -11.35 13.60 -5.44
CA GLU A 37 -11.32 13.22 -4.02
C GLU A 37 -9.91 12.92 -3.55
N MET A 38 -9.09 12.28 -4.37
CA MET A 38 -7.70 12.00 -4.06
C MET A 38 -6.88 13.28 -4.01
N ALA A 39 -7.06 14.19 -4.98
CA ALA A 39 -6.41 15.49 -4.97
C ALA A 39 -6.76 16.31 -3.71
N ALA A 40 -8.03 16.33 -3.32
CA ALA A 40 -8.48 16.99 -2.08
C ALA A 40 -7.89 16.34 -0.82
N ALA A 41 -7.72 15.01 -0.80
CA ALA A 41 -7.09 14.30 0.31
C ALA A 41 -5.61 14.65 0.45
N ILE A 42 -4.88 14.75 -0.66
CA ILE A 42 -3.47 15.17 -0.70
C ILE A 42 -3.34 16.62 -0.22
N GLU A 43 -4.20 17.52 -0.69
CA GLU A 43 -4.20 18.93 -0.25
C GLU A 43 -4.48 19.05 1.25
N LYS A 44 -5.44 18.27 1.77
CA LYS A 44 -5.72 18.21 3.20
C LYS A 44 -4.50 17.70 3.99
N ALA A 45 -3.80 16.68 3.51
CA ALA A 45 -2.58 16.20 4.14
C ALA A 45 -1.50 17.29 4.17
N ARG A 46 -1.26 17.95 3.03
CA ARG A 46 -0.26 19.01 2.92
C ARG A 46 -0.54 20.20 3.82
N SER A 47 -1.81 20.59 3.95
CA SER A 47 -2.20 21.71 4.84
C SER A 47 -1.95 21.42 6.33
N GLY A 48 -1.99 20.16 6.78
CA GLY A 48 -1.70 19.75 8.15
C GLY A 48 -0.27 19.27 8.40
N LEU A 49 0.60 19.32 7.39
CA LEU A 49 1.94 18.71 7.46
C LEU A 49 2.84 19.35 8.53
N ASP A 50 2.78 20.66 8.74
CA ASP A 50 3.59 21.34 9.75
C ASP A 50 3.24 20.89 11.17
N GLU A 51 1.96 20.78 11.48
CA GLU A 51 1.47 20.29 12.77
C GLU A 51 1.86 18.84 13.00
N PHE A 52 1.71 18.00 11.96
CA PHE A 52 2.12 16.61 12.01
C PHE A 52 3.64 16.47 12.28
N LEU A 53 4.47 17.20 11.55
CA LEU A 53 5.92 17.14 11.72
C LEU A 53 6.35 17.63 13.11
N ALA A 54 5.73 18.70 13.62
CA ALA A 54 5.97 19.18 14.98
C ALA A 54 5.61 18.13 16.03
N LEU A 55 4.47 17.43 15.84
CA LEU A 55 4.06 16.34 16.71
C LEU A 55 4.97 15.13 16.61
N SER A 56 5.49 14.80 15.42
CA SER A 56 6.43 13.70 15.25
C SER A 56 7.79 13.95 15.89
N ASP A 57 8.24 15.22 15.95
CA ASP A 57 9.48 15.63 16.63
C ASP A 57 9.34 15.59 18.17
N ALA A 58 8.13 15.84 18.70
CA ALA A 58 7.82 15.84 20.13
C ALA A 58 6.50 15.07 20.41
N PRO A 59 6.52 13.73 20.34
CA PRO A 59 5.32 12.91 20.45
C PRO A 59 4.60 13.08 21.79
N LEU A 60 3.27 13.24 21.73
CA LEU A 60 2.43 13.28 22.91
C LEU A 60 2.13 11.86 23.43
N PRO A 61 1.79 11.67 24.71
CA PRO A 61 1.37 10.38 25.25
C PRO A 61 0.23 9.76 24.41
N GLY A 62 0.38 8.46 24.11
CA GLY A 62 -0.58 7.71 23.30
C GLY A 62 -0.45 7.89 21.78
N THR A 63 0.57 8.66 21.31
CA THR A 63 0.86 8.79 19.86
C THR A 63 2.07 7.96 19.48
N ASP A 64 1.97 7.21 18.38
CA ASP A 64 3.05 6.37 17.84
C ASP A 64 2.91 6.15 16.32
N LYS A 65 3.82 5.35 15.73
CA LYS A 65 3.78 4.90 14.33
C LYS A 65 3.65 6.06 13.32
N PHE A 66 4.38 7.15 13.57
CA PHE A 66 4.44 8.27 12.64
C PHE A 66 5.03 7.84 11.32
N LYS A 67 4.34 8.15 10.22
CA LYS A 67 4.71 7.76 8.86
C LYS A 67 4.37 8.86 7.86
N LEU A 68 5.13 8.94 6.79
CA LEU A 68 4.90 9.84 5.66
C LEU A 68 4.58 9.02 4.41
N LYS A 69 3.71 9.52 3.55
CA LYS A 69 3.48 8.95 2.23
C LYS A 69 4.18 9.82 1.19
N VAL A 70 5.12 9.25 0.47
CA VAL A 70 6.03 9.95 -0.43
C VAL A 70 5.80 9.51 -1.87
N MET A 71 5.70 10.44 -2.77
CA MET A 71 5.62 10.22 -4.20
C MET A 71 7.01 10.00 -4.77
N ILE A 72 7.19 8.92 -5.52
CA ILE A 72 8.45 8.60 -6.23
C ILE A 72 8.16 8.53 -7.71
N VAL A 73 9.02 9.17 -8.50
CA VAL A 73 8.92 9.22 -9.96
C VAL A 73 10.08 8.43 -10.57
N ASP A 74 9.77 7.62 -11.57
CA ASP A 74 10.72 6.87 -12.37
C ASP A 74 10.33 7.00 -13.87
N GLY A 75 10.99 7.92 -14.56
CA GLY A 75 10.62 8.30 -15.93
C GLY A 75 9.20 8.85 -16.01
N ASN A 76 8.29 8.11 -16.63
CA ASN A 76 6.86 8.46 -16.73
C ASN A 76 5.99 7.75 -15.71
N ALA A 77 6.57 6.91 -14.86
CA ALA A 77 5.86 6.20 -13.80
C ALA A 77 5.89 7.00 -12.50
N THR A 78 4.83 6.89 -11.73
CA THR A 78 4.72 7.52 -10.40
C THR A 78 4.05 6.52 -9.46
N GLU A 79 4.61 6.40 -8.25
CA GLU A 79 4.07 5.53 -7.21
C GLU A 79 4.22 6.19 -5.83
N HIS A 80 3.33 5.86 -4.89
CA HIS A 80 3.29 6.47 -3.57
C HIS A 80 3.59 5.43 -2.49
N PHE A 81 4.57 5.72 -1.64
CA PHE A 81 5.08 4.80 -0.63
C PHE A 81 4.94 5.34 0.78
N TRP A 82 4.60 4.47 1.72
CA TRP A 82 4.81 4.79 3.13
C TRP A 82 6.29 4.74 3.46
N VAL A 83 6.73 5.72 4.23
CA VAL A 83 8.10 5.87 4.73
C VAL A 83 8.05 5.88 6.24
N ILE A 84 8.69 4.88 6.87
CA ILE A 84 8.75 4.72 8.32
C ILE A 84 9.96 3.84 8.71
N PRO A 85 10.80 4.24 9.69
CA PRO A 85 10.85 5.55 10.32
C PRO A 85 11.36 6.62 9.36
N PHE A 86 11.16 7.87 9.72
CA PHE A 86 11.73 9.02 9.03
C PHE A 86 12.33 10.03 10.02
N LYS A 87 13.15 10.94 9.52
CA LYS A 87 13.70 12.08 10.28
C LYS A 87 13.93 13.26 9.36
N ARG A 88 13.97 14.46 9.96
CA ARG A 88 14.37 15.68 9.27
C ARG A 88 15.89 15.74 9.08
N THR A 89 16.32 16.41 8.04
CA THR A 89 17.71 16.78 7.74
C THR A 89 17.77 18.29 7.49
N ASP A 90 18.96 18.81 7.29
CA ASP A 90 19.16 20.25 6.98
C ASP A 90 18.55 20.63 5.60
N THR A 91 18.41 19.66 4.69
CA THR A 91 17.96 19.88 3.31
C THR A 91 16.61 19.28 2.97
N GLY A 92 16.00 18.51 3.88
CA GLY A 92 14.73 17.82 3.61
C GLY A 92 14.40 16.77 4.65
N LEU A 93 14.06 15.60 4.21
CA LEU A 93 13.75 14.45 5.07
C LEU A 93 14.44 13.19 4.52
N VAL A 94 14.64 12.22 5.39
CA VAL A 94 15.17 10.90 5.03
C VAL A 94 14.38 9.84 5.80
N GLY A 95 14.14 8.68 5.16
CA GLY A 95 13.46 7.59 5.84
C GLY A 95 13.46 6.30 5.04
N ILE A 96 12.89 5.26 5.63
CA ILE A 96 12.92 3.90 5.09
C ILE A 96 11.62 3.61 4.34
N LEU A 97 11.75 3.15 3.08
CA LEU A 97 10.65 2.74 2.24
C LEU A 97 9.99 1.48 2.82
N ALA A 98 8.69 1.53 3.10
CA ALA A 98 7.98 0.51 3.85
C ALA A 98 7.02 -0.36 2.99
N ASN A 99 6.95 -0.11 1.68
CA ASN A 99 6.15 -0.89 0.73
C ASN A 99 7.03 -1.42 -0.40
N GLU A 100 6.66 -2.57 -0.95
CA GLU A 100 7.26 -3.12 -2.16
C GLU A 100 6.85 -2.27 -3.36
N PRO A 101 7.81 -1.86 -4.25
CA PRO A 101 7.48 -1.17 -5.49
C PRO A 101 6.80 -2.11 -6.50
N GLU A 102 5.69 -1.65 -7.07
CA GLU A 102 4.96 -2.39 -8.11
C GLU A 102 5.22 -1.81 -9.51
N ILE A 103 5.35 -0.49 -9.61
CA ILE A 103 5.43 0.24 -10.87
C ILE A 103 6.83 0.81 -11.11
N VAL A 104 7.35 1.61 -10.17
CA VAL A 104 8.70 2.20 -10.28
C VAL A 104 9.78 1.16 -10.03
N ARG A 105 10.96 1.35 -10.62
CA ARG A 105 12.10 0.40 -10.56
C ARG A 105 13.37 1.00 -9.96
N ASN A 106 13.35 2.28 -9.63
CA ASN A 106 14.48 3.02 -9.12
C ASN A 106 14.63 2.96 -7.58
N VAL A 107 13.74 2.27 -6.88
CA VAL A 107 13.78 2.05 -5.43
C VAL A 107 13.43 0.60 -5.08
N VAL A 108 13.74 0.18 -3.86
CA VAL A 108 13.41 -1.15 -3.32
C VAL A 108 12.90 -1.04 -1.88
N LEU A 109 12.11 -2.00 -1.44
CA LEU A 109 11.65 -2.11 -0.06
C LEU A 109 12.81 -2.06 0.92
N GLY A 110 12.68 -1.30 2.00
CA GLY A 110 13.71 -1.13 3.02
C GLY A 110 14.82 -0.15 2.66
N GLN A 111 14.79 0.41 1.46
CA GLN A 111 15.76 1.42 1.05
C GLN A 111 15.59 2.70 1.87
N ASN A 112 16.73 3.30 2.26
CA ASN A 112 16.76 4.63 2.82
C ASN A 112 16.70 5.65 1.69
N ILE A 113 15.68 6.50 1.67
CA ILE A 113 15.44 7.49 0.63
C ILE A 113 15.47 8.90 1.21
N GLU A 114 15.99 9.85 0.43
CA GLU A 114 15.90 11.29 0.71
C GLU A 114 14.74 11.86 -0.11
N PHE A 115 13.99 12.78 0.49
CA PHE A 115 12.84 13.43 -0.15
C PHE A 115 12.59 14.81 0.45
N THR A 116 11.80 15.59 -0.27
CA THR A 116 11.42 16.94 0.14
C THR A 116 9.96 16.99 0.62
N ARG A 117 9.55 18.14 1.14
CA ARG A 117 8.15 18.35 1.53
C ARG A 117 7.17 18.24 0.34
N ASP A 118 7.62 18.64 -0.84
CA ASP A 118 6.80 18.64 -2.07
C ASP A 118 6.49 17.22 -2.55
N ASP A 119 7.34 16.26 -2.20
CA ASP A 119 7.14 14.85 -2.50
C ASP A 119 6.11 14.18 -1.58
N ILE A 120 5.73 14.84 -0.46
CA ILE A 120 4.79 14.27 0.51
C ILE A 120 3.37 14.43 0.02
N SER A 121 2.68 13.30 -0.09
CA SER A 121 1.27 13.21 -0.50
C SER A 121 0.31 12.87 0.64
N ASP A 122 0.82 12.32 1.75
CA ASP A 122 0.00 12.01 2.94
C ASP A 122 0.90 11.83 4.17
N TRP A 123 0.29 11.80 5.33
CA TRP A 123 0.93 11.44 6.58
C TRP A 123 -0.04 10.71 7.50
N GLY A 124 0.48 10.01 8.47
CA GLY A 124 -0.35 9.35 9.47
C GLY A 124 0.43 9.00 10.72
N TYR A 125 -0.31 8.85 11.80
CA TYR A 125 0.19 8.31 13.08
C TYR A 125 -0.96 7.60 13.81
N THR A 126 -0.63 6.85 14.85
CA THR A 126 -1.64 6.22 15.71
C THR A 126 -1.81 7.04 16.98
N LYS A 127 -3.05 7.27 17.41
CA LYS A 127 -3.38 7.87 18.70
C LYS A 127 -4.34 6.94 19.45
N ASN A 128 -3.88 6.36 20.54
CA ASN A 128 -4.64 5.38 21.35
C ASN A 128 -5.21 4.22 20.51
N GLY A 129 -4.46 3.73 19.53
CA GLY A 129 -4.86 2.64 18.64
C GLY A 129 -5.63 3.07 17.38
N HIS A 130 -6.04 4.34 17.26
CA HIS A 130 -6.77 4.87 16.11
C HIS A 130 -5.83 5.63 15.16
N GLN A 131 -6.04 5.47 13.85
CA GLN A 131 -5.29 6.20 12.83
C GLN A 131 -5.74 7.66 12.77
N VAL A 132 -4.77 8.57 12.75
CA VAL A 132 -4.96 10.00 12.49
C VAL A 132 -4.21 10.35 11.21
N GLY A 133 -4.81 11.19 10.37
CA GLY A 133 -4.29 11.44 9.02
C GLY A 133 -4.69 10.31 8.06
N SER A 134 -3.76 9.86 7.22
CA SER A 134 -3.99 8.79 6.22
C SER A 134 -5.18 9.09 5.30
N PHE A 135 -5.31 10.36 4.88
CA PHE A 135 -6.47 10.87 4.12
C PHE A 135 -6.64 10.16 2.78
N THR A 136 -5.53 9.87 2.10
CA THR A 136 -5.56 9.12 0.83
C THR A 136 -6.03 7.69 1.01
N VAL A 137 -5.75 7.05 2.16
CA VAL A 137 -6.27 5.72 2.49
C VAL A 137 -7.78 5.76 2.65
N CYS A 138 -8.32 6.79 3.30
CA CYS A 138 -9.76 6.96 3.44
C CYS A 138 -10.50 7.06 2.09
N VAL A 139 -9.88 7.70 1.08
CA VAL A 139 -10.42 7.72 -0.29
C VAL A 139 -10.37 6.32 -0.91
N MET A 140 -9.28 5.57 -0.72
CA MET A 140 -9.16 4.21 -1.22
C MET A 140 -10.20 3.28 -0.59
N LEU A 141 -10.40 3.35 0.73
CA LEU A 141 -11.39 2.54 1.45
C LEU A 141 -12.82 2.73 0.94
N LYS A 142 -13.18 3.93 0.47
CA LYS A 142 -14.50 4.18 -0.14
C LYS A 142 -14.70 3.46 -1.48
N LYS A 143 -13.61 3.14 -2.18
CA LYS A 143 -13.61 2.52 -3.51
C LYS A 143 -13.47 1.00 -3.46
N MET A 144 -13.15 0.46 -2.30
CA MET A 144 -13.06 -0.99 -2.04
C MET A 144 -14.45 -1.59 -1.77
N SER A 145 -14.55 -2.91 -1.82
CA SER A 145 -15.72 -3.60 -1.30
C SER A 145 -15.91 -3.30 0.19
N LYS A 146 -17.15 -3.36 0.67
CA LYS A 146 -17.44 -3.11 2.10
C LYS A 146 -16.65 -4.05 3.00
N GLU A 147 -16.54 -5.31 2.62
CA GLU A 147 -15.84 -6.34 3.40
C GLU A 147 -14.34 -6.04 3.53
N GLU A 148 -13.67 -5.72 2.43
CA GLU A 148 -12.25 -5.34 2.43
C GLU A 148 -12.00 -4.07 3.24
N ALA A 149 -12.82 -3.04 3.05
CA ALA A 149 -12.72 -1.79 3.79
C ALA A 149 -12.92 -1.99 5.29
N ASP A 150 -13.90 -2.80 5.72
CA ASP A 150 -14.17 -3.09 7.13
C ASP A 150 -13.03 -3.92 7.76
N ASN A 151 -12.43 -4.85 7.02
CA ASN A 151 -11.26 -5.61 7.46
C ASN A 151 -10.06 -4.68 7.70
N LEU A 152 -9.78 -3.77 6.77
CA LEU A 152 -8.69 -2.80 6.91
C LEU A 152 -8.94 -1.80 8.06
N ARG A 153 -10.19 -1.31 8.22
CA ARG A 153 -10.55 -0.45 9.35
C ARG A 153 -10.28 -1.14 10.69
N SER A 154 -10.75 -2.38 10.83
CA SER A 154 -10.56 -3.15 12.05
C SER A 154 -9.10 -3.48 12.34
N ALA A 155 -8.33 -3.85 11.31
CA ALA A 155 -6.94 -4.27 11.46
C ALA A 155 -6.00 -3.10 11.80
N TYR A 156 -6.28 -1.90 11.26
CA TYR A 156 -5.38 -0.76 11.34
C TYR A 156 -5.94 0.45 12.11
N GLY A 157 -7.18 0.40 12.57
CA GLY A 157 -7.81 1.46 13.36
C GLY A 157 -8.22 2.69 12.54
N PHE A 158 -8.61 2.52 11.26
CA PHE A 158 -9.13 3.62 10.46
C PHE A 158 -10.58 3.94 10.83
N ASP A 159 -10.87 5.19 11.16
CA ASP A 159 -12.20 5.69 11.54
C ASP A 159 -12.95 6.36 10.36
N CYS A 160 -12.51 6.10 9.14
CA CYS A 160 -13.16 6.62 7.92
C CYS A 160 -13.82 5.49 7.02
#